data_fdaff9fc5207bbd4d0e86a5f8641c8a1
#
_entry.id   fdaff9fc5207bbd4d0e86a5f8641c8a1
#
_cell.length_a   1.000
_cell.length_b   1.000
_cell.length_c   1.000
_cell.angle_alpha   90.00
_cell.angle_beta   90.00
_cell.angle_gamma   90.00
#
_symmetry.space_group_name_H-M   'P 1'
#
loop_
_entity.id
_entity.type
_entity.pdbx_description
1 polymer ?
#
loop_
_entity_poly.entity_id
_entity_poly.type
_entity_poly.pdbx_seq_one_letter_code
_entity_poly.pdbx_strand_id
1 'polypeptide(L)'
;MVTNAGTPGISDPGFTLVRRAISAQIDVTMIPGPTAFVMALVLSGLPVHSFTFRGFPPRKSVGRCKFMALDKASPHTLIFYESPYRLEGFLQDALQTFGDREAAIANDLTKMFESVQRGKLSALLAAVTQSKPRGEYIIVIAGIGKGEKEEGEDTNS
;
A
#
# COMPACT_ATOMS: atom_id res chain seq x y z
N MET A 1 1.91 12.55 22.48
CA MET A 1 2.71 12.37 21.27
C MET A 1 1.91 12.92 20.10
N VAL A 2 2.54 13.65 19.21
CA VAL A 2 1.94 14.24 18.00
C VAL A 2 2.83 13.94 16.81
N THR A 3 2.25 13.95 15.60
CA THR A 3 2.97 13.81 14.32
C THR A 3 2.73 15.04 13.44
N ASN A 4 3.52 15.21 12.41
CA ASN A 4 3.33 16.31 11.45
C ASN A 4 2.10 16.08 10.56
N ALA A 5 1.72 14.82 10.31
CA ALA A 5 0.54 14.46 9.53
C ALA A 5 0.07 13.05 9.89
N GLY A 6 -1.25 12.82 9.79
CA GLY A 6 -1.86 11.52 9.98
C GLY A 6 -1.89 11.00 11.42
N THR A 7 -2.14 9.71 11.56
CA THR A 7 -2.27 9.03 12.85
C THR A 7 -0.91 8.64 13.41
N PRO A 8 -0.54 9.09 14.64
CA PRO A 8 0.72 8.71 15.28
C PRO A 8 0.88 7.20 15.42
N GLY A 9 2.10 6.69 15.24
CA GLY A 9 2.42 5.27 15.41
C GLY A 9 2.16 4.39 14.17
N ILE A 10 1.47 4.89 13.16
CA ILE A 10 1.27 4.19 11.88
C ILE A 10 2.28 4.68 10.87
N SER A 11 3.29 3.86 10.57
CA SER A 11 4.48 4.24 9.78
C SER A 11 5.25 5.44 10.35
N ASP A 12 5.05 5.70 11.64
CA ASP A 12 5.65 6.78 12.43
C ASP A 12 6.20 6.24 13.75
N PRO A 13 7.12 6.95 14.42
CA PRO A 13 7.56 6.61 15.77
C PRO A 13 6.38 6.58 16.75
N GLY A 14 6.43 5.66 17.74
CA GLY A 14 5.41 5.63 18.80
C GLY A 14 5.17 4.27 19.41
N PHE A 15 5.33 3.21 18.65
CA PHE A 15 5.09 1.83 19.11
C PHE A 15 5.78 1.49 20.44
N THR A 16 7.08 1.79 20.55
CA THR A 16 7.85 1.50 21.78
C THR A 16 7.35 2.30 22.97
N LEU A 17 6.95 3.56 22.78
CA LEU A 17 6.42 4.40 23.83
C LEU A 17 5.08 3.87 24.34
N VAL A 18 4.15 3.59 23.43
CA VAL A 18 2.83 3.02 23.75
C VAL A 18 2.99 1.68 24.48
N ARG A 19 3.84 0.80 23.96
CA ARG A 19 4.12 -0.50 24.58
C ARG A 19 4.67 -0.37 26.01
N ARG A 20 5.60 0.56 26.24
CA ARG A 20 6.17 0.81 27.58
C ARG A 20 5.12 1.37 28.54
N ALA A 21 4.29 2.31 28.09
CA ALA A 21 3.21 2.85 28.91
C ALA A 21 2.24 1.74 29.34
N ILE A 22 1.78 0.91 28.42
CA ILE A 22 0.92 -0.24 28.72
C ILE A 22 1.59 -1.20 29.72
N SER A 23 2.87 -1.53 29.51
CA SER A 23 3.63 -2.40 30.43
C SER A 23 3.78 -1.80 31.84
N ALA A 24 3.80 -0.49 31.93
CA ALA A 24 3.86 0.24 33.20
C ALA A 24 2.45 0.54 33.79
N GLN A 25 1.40 -0.04 33.24
CA GLN A 25 0.00 0.18 33.62
C GLN A 25 -0.43 1.66 33.60
N ILE A 26 0.17 2.45 32.70
CA ILE A 26 -0.21 3.83 32.44
C ILE A 26 -1.31 3.81 31.36
N ASP A 27 -2.41 4.49 31.64
CA ASP A 27 -3.52 4.61 30.69
C ASP A 27 -3.07 5.31 29.41
N VAL A 28 -3.40 4.69 28.28
CA VAL A 28 -3.12 5.23 26.94
C VAL A 28 -4.43 5.50 26.23
N THR A 29 -4.61 6.73 25.81
CA THR A 29 -5.76 7.13 24.98
C THR A 29 -5.28 7.67 23.65
N MET A 30 -6.13 7.59 22.64
CA MET A 30 -5.86 8.09 21.31
C MET A 30 -7.01 8.96 20.82
N ILE A 31 -6.68 10.11 20.27
CA ILE A 31 -7.66 10.95 19.57
C ILE A 31 -7.76 10.48 18.12
N PRO A 32 -8.95 10.11 17.62
CA PRO A 32 -9.14 9.73 16.23
C PRO A 32 -8.70 10.85 15.28
N GLY A 33 -8.06 10.48 14.19
CA GLY A 33 -7.57 11.43 13.21
C GLY A 33 -7.51 10.84 11.80
N PRO A 34 -7.16 11.64 10.80
CA PRO A 34 -7.05 11.20 9.42
C PRO A 34 -5.94 10.17 9.27
N THR A 35 -6.20 9.19 8.39
CA THR A 35 -5.25 8.14 8.06
C THR A 35 -5.19 7.98 6.55
N ALA A 36 -4.06 8.32 5.96
CA ALA A 36 -3.91 8.42 4.51
C ALA A 36 -4.19 7.11 3.77
N PHE A 37 -3.75 5.95 4.32
CA PHE A 37 -4.01 4.66 3.66
C PHE A 37 -5.50 4.28 3.65
N VAL A 38 -6.27 4.67 4.66
CA VAL A 38 -7.73 4.44 4.70
C VAL A 38 -8.41 5.29 3.62
N MET A 39 -8.02 6.56 3.48
CA MET A 39 -8.53 7.43 2.43
C MET A 39 -8.21 6.87 1.04
N ALA A 40 -6.95 6.46 0.81
CA ALA A 40 -6.53 5.86 -0.45
C ALA A 40 -7.33 4.59 -0.77
N LEU A 41 -7.56 3.72 0.22
CA LEU A 41 -8.37 2.51 0.07
C LEU A 41 -9.78 2.85 -0.39
N VAL A 42 -10.46 3.77 0.28
CA VAL A 42 -11.83 4.18 -0.09
C VAL A 42 -11.85 4.80 -1.48
N LEU A 43 -10.91 5.69 -1.78
CA LEU A 43 -10.81 6.37 -3.05
C LEU A 43 -10.34 5.45 -4.20
N SER A 44 -9.74 4.30 -3.90
CA SER A 44 -9.29 3.36 -4.93
C SER A 44 -10.42 2.73 -5.73
N GLY A 45 -11.61 2.58 -5.11
CA GLY A 45 -12.73 1.82 -5.68
C GLY A 45 -12.54 0.30 -5.63
N LEU A 46 -11.46 -0.20 -5.00
CA LEU A 46 -11.22 -1.61 -4.77
C LEU A 46 -11.95 -2.10 -3.50
N PRO A 47 -12.10 -3.44 -3.29
CA PRO A 47 -12.77 -3.98 -2.12
C PRO A 47 -12.17 -3.48 -0.80
N VAL A 48 -13.02 -2.92 0.07
CA VAL A 48 -12.60 -2.30 1.34
C VAL A 48 -12.84 -3.18 2.56
N HIS A 49 -13.62 -4.26 2.42
CA HIS A 49 -14.03 -5.11 3.53
C HIS A 49 -12.89 -5.96 4.12
N SER A 50 -11.83 -6.18 3.35
CA SER A 50 -10.63 -6.88 3.82
C SER A 50 -9.41 -6.37 3.06
N PHE A 51 -8.40 -5.94 3.79
CA PHE A 51 -7.18 -5.37 3.22
C PHE A 51 -5.97 -5.66 4.09
N THR A 52 -4.79 -5.56 3.50
CA THR A 52 -3.51 -5.67 4.19
C THR A 52 -2.71 -4.38 3.96
N PHE A 53 -2.41 -3.66 5.03
CA PHE A 53 -1.51 -2.51 5.00
C PHE A 53 -0.07 -2.97 5.24
N ARG A 54 0.82 -2.67 4.30
CA ARG A 54 2.23 -3.10 4.30
C ARG A 54 3.23 -1.98 4.58
N GLY A 55 2.78 -0.72 4.63
CA GLY A 55 3.67 0.42 4.81
C GLY A 55 4.67 0.57 3.68
N PHE A 56 5.90 0.94 4.00
CA PHE A 56 6.98 1.12 3.01
C PHE A 56 7.73 -0.19 2.76
N PRO A 57 7.74 -0.71 1.52
CA PRO A 57 8.49 -1.91 1.18
C PRO A 57 10.01 -1.67 1.13
N PRO A 58 10.82 -2.73 1.13
CA PRO A 58 12.27 -2.64 1.02
C PRO A 58 12.74 -1.81 -0.19
N ARG A 59 13.84 -1.08 -0.02
CA ARG A 59 14.36 -0.18 -1.08
C ARG A 59 14.89 -0.93 -2.29
N LYS A 60 15.58 -2.06 -2.09
CA LYS A 60 16.19 -2.87 -3.16
C LYS A 60 15.14 -3.77 -3.81
N SER A 61 15.10 -3.81 -5.15
CA SER A 61 14.15 -4.60 -5.94
C SER A 61 14.06 -6.06 -5.50
N VAL A 62 15.17 -6.76 -5.33
CA VAL A 62 15.19 -8.17 -4.88
C VAL A 62 14.48 -8.35 -3.54
N GLY A 63 14.73 -7.46 -2.57
CA GLY A 63 14.06 -7.49 -1.27
C GLY A 63 12.59 -7.13 -1.38
N ARG A 64 12.24 -6.18 -2.24
CA ARG A 64 10.87 -5.72 -2.50
C ARG A 64 10.03 -6.82 -3.15
N CYS A 65 10.56 -7.50 -4.17
CA CYS A 65 9.89 -8.64 -4.79
C CYS A 65 9.64 -9.77 -3.79
N LYS A 66 10.63 -10.13 -2.96
CA LYS A 66 10.45 -11.14 -1.90
C LYS A 66 9.38 -10.72 -0.89
N PHE A 67 9.36 -9.45 -0.51
CA PHE A 67 8.36 -8.89 0.42
C PHE A 67 6.95 -8.94 -0.19
N MET A 68 6.80 -8.55 -1.45
CA MET A 68 5.53 -8.61 -2.18
C MET A 68 5.05 -10.04 -2.42
N ALA A 69 5.98 -10.98 -2.65
CA ALA A 69 5.64 -12.38 -2.91
C ALA A 69 4.91 -13.05 -1.73
N LEU A 70 5.05 -12.54 -0.51
CA LEU A 70 4.28 -13.01 0.66
C LEU A 70 2.78 -12.84 0.48
N ASP A 71 2.36 -11.88 -0.33
CA ASP A 71 0.95 -11.55 -0.57
C ASP A 71 0.49 -11.92 -2.00
N LYS A 72 1.30 -12.65 -2.77
CA LYS A 72 0.98 -12.99 -4.15
C LYS A 72 -0.36 -13.71 -4.30
N ALA A 73 -0.67 -14.61 -3.37
CA ALA A 73 -1.94 -15.35 -3.35
C ALA A 73 -3.01 -14.71 -2.44
N SER A 74 -2.77 -13.50 -1.92
CA SER A 74 -3.73 -12.84 -1.03
C SER A 74 -5.00 -12.44 -1.78
N PRO A 75 -6.20 -12.81 -1.29
CA PRO A 75 -7.46 -12.35 -1.85
C PRO A 75 -7.82 -10.92 -1.41
N HIS A 76 -7.02 -10.33 -0.52
CA HIS A 76 -7.30 -9.04 0.09
C HIS A 76 -6.65 -7.89 -0.68
N THR A 77 -7.26 -6.73 -0.64
CA THR A 77 -6.66 -5.49 -1.17
C THR A 77 -5.37 -5.17 -0.42
N LEU A 78 -4.31 -4.87 -1.16
CA LEU A 78 -2.98 -4.58 -0.61
C LEU A 78 -2.70 -3.09 -0.66
N ILE A 79 -2.12 -2.52 0.40
CA ILE A 79 -1.85 -1.08 0.48
C ILE A 79 -0.39 -0.85 0.87
N PHE A 80 0.28 -0.01 0.09
CA PHE A 80 1.68 0.34 0.28
C PHE A 80 1.88 1.85 0.29
N TYR A 81 2.86 2.32 1.06
CA TYR A 81 3.42 3.66 0.95
C TYR A 81 4.66 3.63 0.08
N GLU A 82 4.85 4.66 -0.75
CA GLU A 82 6.07 4.76 -1.54
C GLU A 82 6.49 6.22 -1.78
N SER A 83 7.78 6.42 -1.96
CA SER A 83 8.33 7.71 -2.32
C SER A 83 8.29 7.94 -3.83
N PRO A 84 8.25 9.21 -4.29
CA PRO A 84 8.22 9.54 -5.72
C PRO A 84 9.41 8.95 -6.48
N TYR A 85 10.58 8.90 -5.83
CA TYR A 85 11.82 8.41 -6.44
C TYR A 85 11.87 6.90 -6.68
N ARG A 86 10.95 6.15 -6.06
CA ARG A 86 10.92 4.69 -6.12
C ARG A 86 9.62 4.16 -6.75
N LEU A 87 8.66 5.04 -7.04
CA LEU A 87 7.33 4.68 -7.51
C LEU A 87 7.38 3.85 -8.80
N GLU A 88 8.17 4.26 -9.79
CA GLU A 88 8.32 3.51 -11.04
C GLU A 88 8.87 2.10 -10.79
N GLY A 89 9.99 1.98 -10.07
CA GLY A 89 10.57 0.68 -9.74
C GLY A 89 9.66 -0.18 -8.86
N PHE A 90 8.83 0.43 -8.00
CA PHE A 90 7.81 -0.27 -7.25
C PHE A 90 6.76 -0.89 -8.18
N LEU A 91 6.24 -0.11 -9.13
CA LEU A 91 5.22 -0.59 -10.07
C LEU A 91 5.74 -1.67 -11.01
N GLN A 92 7.00 -1.59 -11.43
CA GLN A 92 7.67 -2.64 -12.20
C GLN A 92 7.73 -3.95 -11.41
N ASP A 93 8.20 -3.91 -10.16
CA ASP A 93 8.28 -5.10 -9.30
C ASP A 93 6.89 -5.64 -8.92
N ALA A 94 5.91 -4.75 -8.71
CA ALA A 94 4.53 -5.14 -8.44
C ALA A 94 3.90 -5.86 -9.64
N LEU A 95 4.07 -5.32 -10.85
CA LEU A 95 3.59 -5.94 -12.09
C LEU A 95 4.23 -7.34 -12.29
N GLN A 96 5.53 -7.47 -12.05
CA GLN A 96 6.23 -8.74 -12.13
C GLN A 96 5.75 -9.76 -11.09
N THR A 97 5.46 -9.30 -9.87
CA THR A 97 5.14 -10.19 -8.74
C THR A 97 3.67 -10.59 -8.72
N PHE A 98 2.78 -9.63 -8.91
CA PHE A 98 1.33 -9.81 -8.78
C PHE A 98 0.62 -10.06 -10.11
N GLY A 99 1.28 -9.83 -11.25
CA GLY A 99 0.62 -9.75 -12.55
C GLY A 99 -0.08 -8.40 -12.75
N ASP A 100 -0.82 -8.27 -13.84
CA ASP A 100 -1.44 -7.01 -14.25
C ASP A 100 -2.81 -6.79 -13.57
N ARG A 101 -2.78 -6.64 -12.25
CA ARG A 101 -3.98 -6.43 -11.42
C ARG A 101 -4.51 -5.01 -11.52
N GLU A 102 -5.79 -4.85 -11.19
CA GLU A 102 -6.39 -3.54 -10.94
C GLU A 102 -5.70 -2.88 -9.73
N ALA A 103 -5.42 -1.61 -9.86
CA ALA A 103 -4.74 -0.83 -8.83
C ALA A 103 -5.17 0.64 -8.86
N ALA A 104 -4.80 1.35 -7.80
CA ALA A 104 -4.91 2.80 -7.74
C ALA A 104 -3.64 3.41 -7.14
N ILE A 105 -3.30 4.59 -7.61
CA ILE A 105 -2.22 5.42 -7.08
C ILE A 105 -2.85 6.71 -6.57
N ALA A 106 -2.80 6.92 -5.25
CA ALA A 106 -3.19 8.17 -4.62
C ALA A 106 -1.94 9.02 -4.35
N ASN A 107 -2.02 10.29 -4.68
CA ASN A 107 -0.92 11.24 -4.51
C ASN A 107 -1.41 12.45 -3.72
N ASP A 108 -0.58 12.90 -2.77
CA ASP A 108 -0.76 14.14 -1.99
C ASP A 108 -2.18 14.31 -1.44
N LEU A 109 -2.78 13.24 -0.88
CA LEU A 109 -4.12 13.28 -0.30
C LEU A 109 -4.25 14.43 0.72
N THR A 110 -5.36 15.15 0.65
CA THR A 110 -5.69 16.36 1.45
C THR A 110 -4.84 17.60 1.14
N LYS A 111 -3.98 17.54 0.12
CA LYS A 111 -3.15 18.66 -0.32
C LYS A 111 -3.69 19.27 -1.61
N MET A 112 -3.13 20.43 -2.01
CA MET A 112 -3.57 21.18 -3.19
C MET A 112 -3.53 20.35 -4.50
N PHE A 113 -2.58 19.41 -4.62
CA PHE A 113 -2.39 18.60 -5.82
C PHE A 113 -2.83 17.14 -5.62
N GLU A 114 -3.83 16.94 -4.75
CA GLU A 114 -4.43 15.63 -4.56
C GLU A 114 -4.88 15.03 -5.89
N SER A 115 -4.50 13.78 -6.14
CA SER A 115 -4.96 13.02 -7.29
C SER A 115 -5.06 11.54 -6.99
N VAL A 116 -5.98 10.86 -7.71
CA VAL A 116 -6.11 9.40 -7.65
C VAL A 116 -6.25 8.88 -9.08
N GLN A 117 -5.27 8.11 -9.50
CA GLN A 117 -5.28 7.40 -10.80
C GLN A 117 -5.63 5.93 -10.56
N ARG A 118 -6.49 5.37 -11.42
CA ARG A 118 -6.98 3.99 -11.33
C ARG A 118 -6.79 3.26 -12.64
N GLY A 119 -6.53 1.96 -12.59
CA GLY A 119 -6.37 1.11 -13.76
C GLY A 119 -5.50 -0.10 -13.50
N LYS A 120 -5.12 -0.78 -14.54
CA LYS A 120 -4.15 -1.89 -14.48
C LYS A 120 -2.76 -1.40 -14.09
N LEU A 121 -1.99 -2.25 -13.39
CA LEU A 121 -0.62 -1.93 -13.00
C LEU A 121 0.24 -1.51 -14.21
N SER A 122 0.08 -2.17 -15.35
CA SER A 122 0.79 -1.83 -16.60
C SER A 122 0.47 -0.42 -17.10
N ALA A 123 -0.81 -0.02 -17.07
CA ALA A 123 -1.23 1.30 -17.50
C ALA A 123 -0.73 2.40 -16.54
N LEU A 124 -0.81 2.16 -15.23
CA LEU A 124 -0.30 3.07 -14.22
C LEU A 124 1.23 3.23 -14.31
N LEU A 125 1.95 2.13 -14.55
CA LEU A 125 3.39 2.17 -14.79
C LEU A 125 3.75 3.03 -16.01
N ALA A 126 3.06 2.85 -17.13
CA ALA A 126 3.27 3.64 -18.34
C ALA A 126 3.04 5.15 -18.09
N ALA A 127 1.99 5.50 -17.34
CA ALA A 127 1.70 6.88 -16.98
C ALA A 127 2.78 7.49 -16.07
N VAL A 128 3.26 6.74 -15.08
CA VAL A 128 4.30 7.18 -14.15
C VAL A 128 5.64 7.38 -14.86
N THR A 129 6.02 6.48 -15.77
CA THR A 129 7.27 6.58 -16.55
C THR A 129 7.33 7.86 -17.42
N GLN A 130 6.18 8.35 -17.87
CA GLN A 130 6.08 9.61 -18.65
C GLN A 130 6.00 10.87 -17.78
N SER A 131 5.92 10.73 -16.47
CA SER A 131 5.75 11.82 -15.53
C SER A 131 7.02 12.10 -14.74
N LYS A 132 7.00 13.18 -13.93
CA LYS A 132 8.01 13.43 -12.89
C LYS A 132 7.33 13.34 -11.54
N PRO A 133 7.23 12.14 -10.93
CA PRO A 133 6.55 11.95 -9.67
C PRO A 133 7.08 12.88 -8.57
N ARG A 134 6.16 13.51 -7.81
CA ARG A 134 6.46 14.39 -6.66
C ARG A 134 5.45 14.14 -5.57
N GLY A 135 5.80 14.49 -4.35
CA GLY A 135 4.91 14.36 -3.21
C GLY A 135 4.93 12.98 -2.55
N GLU A 136 3.82 12.54 -2.02
CA GLU A 136 3.67 11.31 -1.24
C GLU A 136 2.66 10.38 -1.92
N TYR A 137 3.03 9.12 -2.06
CA TYR A 137 2.25 8.14 -2.81
C TYR A 137 1.74 7.01 -1.94
N ILE A 138 0.51 6.62 -2.22
CA ILE A 138 -0.11 5.42 -1.66
C ILE A 138 -0.58 4.58 -2.84
N ILE A 139 -0.13 3.33 -2.88
CA ILE A 139 -0.51 2.39 -3.91
C ILE A 139 -1.46 1.37 -3.30
N VAL A 140 -2.60 1.17 -3.95
CA VAL A 140 -3.62 0.20 -3.58
C VAL A 140 -3.74 -0.80 -4.72
N ILE A 141 -3.57 -2.09 -4.45
CA ILE A 141 -3.57 -3.15 -5.46
C ILE A 141 -4.65 -4.17 -5.09
N ALA A 142 -5.45 -4.59 -6.07
CA ALA A 142 -6.44 -5.64 -5.87
C ALA A 142 -5.80 -6.94 -5.41
N GLY A 143 -6.51 -7.68 -4.56
CA GLY A 143 -6.18 -9.08 -4.26
C GLY A 143 -6.33 -9.97 -5.50
N ILE A 144 -5.93 -11.23 -5.38
CA ILE A 144 -6.15 -12.21 -6.46
C ILE A 144 -7.65 -12.40 -6.68
N GLY A 145 -8.11 -12.30 -7.92
CA GLY A 145 -9.50 -12.55 -8.31
C GLY A 145 -9.90 -14.01 -8.14
N LYS A 146 -11.19 -14.26 -7.94
CA LYS A 146 -11.70 -15.65 -7.81
C LYS A 146 -11.44 -16.52 -9.05
N GLY A 147 -11.29 -15.92 -10.25
CA GLY A 147 -11.00 -16.65 -11.49
C GLY A 147 -9.53 -17.00 -11.69
N GLU A 148 -8.60 -16.40 -10.96
CA GLU A 148 -7.16 -16.69 -11.10
C GLU A 148 -6.68 -17.82 -10.17
N LYS A 149 -7.57 -18.39 -9.34
CA LYS A 149 -7.25 -19.52 -8.45
C LYS A 149 -7.29 -20.89 -9.12
N GLU A 150 -7.91 -21.01 -10.29
CA GLU A 150 -8.20 -22.32 -10.91
C GLU A 150 -7.14 -22.81 -11.90
N GLU A 151 -6.16 -21.99 -12.31
CA GLU A 151 -5.14 -22.41 -13.28
C GLU A 151 -3.86 -23.02 -12.66
N GLY A 152 -3.81 -23.18 -11.34
CA GLY A 152 -2.60 -23.64 -10.62
C GLY A 152 -2.65 -25.03 -10.00
N GLU A 153 -3.80 -25.74 -9.98
CA GLU A 153 -3.95 -27.00 -9.23
C GLU A 153 -4.27 -28.26 -10.05
N ASP A 154 -4.42 -28.20 -11.39
CA ASP A 154 -4.69 -29.36 -12.22
C ASP A 154 -3.49 -29.83 -13.07
N THR A 155 -2.37 -30.16 -12.42
CA THR A 155 -1.34 -31.02 -13.02
C THR A 155 -0.69 -31.88 -11.95
N ASN A 156 -1.43 -32.87 -11.43
CA ASN A 156 -0.88 -34.15 -11.01
C ASN A 156 -2.00 -35.15 -10.70
N SER A 157 -2.31 -35.95 -11.69
CA SER A 157 -2.87 -37.28 -11.52
C SER A 157 -2.15 -38.22 -12.44
#